data_a7ca05a0140b49f88a9fb5703a0a056d
#
_entry.id   a7ca05a0140b49f88a9fb5703a0a056d
#
_cell.length_a   1.000
_cell.length_b   1.000
_cell.length_c   1.000
_cell.angle_alpha   90.00
_cell.angle_beta   90.00
_cell.angle_gamma   90.00
#
_symmetry.space_group_name_H-M   'P 1'
#
loop_
_entity.id
_entity.type
_entity.pdbx_description
1 polymer ?
#
loop_
_entity_poly.entity_id
_entity_poly.type
_entity_poly.pdbx_seq_one_letter_code
_entity_poly.pdbx_strand_id
1 'polypeptide(L)'
;TVLHAGGKFGGGGYKVSGGLHGVGASVVNALSEWLEVEVAKDGNIYQMKFARGHITQEMRIIGTTDQHGTKVTFKPDPEMFDTLEYDYETLHTRMREQAFLNAGLHITITDARIGSQDKPEKERFASMCYEGGIREFVSWYNRHKTPLHEQVIYMAGKKGDQTAEVALQYNDSFTETIVSFANDIHTPEGGMHEEGFKRALTNVLNAYGIKKGYLKNDDKLSGDDVREGLTAIISVKLTDAQFEGQTKAKLGNASMRTLVNAIVSDQLA
;
A
#
# COMPACT_ATOMS: atom_id res chain seq x y z
N THR A 1 -2.78 16.84 -19.22
CA THR A 1 -3.07 18.28 -19.09
C THR A 1 -4.44 18.58 -18.47
N VAL A 2 -5.28 17.60 -18.19
CA VAL A 2 -6.59 17.82 -17.56
C VAL A 2 -6.45 17.66 -16.06
N LEU A 3 -6.77 18.70 -15.29
CA LEU A 3 -7.04 18.61 -13.87
C LEU A 3 -8.29 17.75 -13.70
N HIS A 4 -8.26 16.74 -12.84
CA HIS A 4 -9.32 15.77 -12.62
C HIS A 4 -9.52 14.80 -13.81
N ALA A 5 -8.53 13.96 -14.08
CA ALA A 5 -8.69 12.85 -15.03
C ALA A 5 -9.82 11.92 -14.55
N GLY A 6 -10.93 11.97 -15.29
CA GLY A 6 -12.24 11.46 -14.86
C GLY A 6 -12.42 9.95 -14.78
N GLY A 7 -11.41 9.13 -15.14
CA GLY A 7 -11.53 7.67 -15.10
C GLY A 7 -11.78 7.08 -13.71
N LYS A 8 -11.59 7.87 -12.65
CA LYS A 8 -11.82 7.47 -11.25
C LYS A 8 -13.18 7.89 -10.70
N PHE A 9 -13.89 8.77 -11.38
CA PHE A 9 -15.12 9.35 -10.90
C PHE A 9 -16.35 8.83 -11.67
N GLY A 10 -17.25 8.18 -10.97
CA GLY A 10 -18.62 7.93 -11.42
C GLY A 10 -18.83 6.92 -12.55
N GLY A 11 -17.89 6.04 -12.87
CA GLY A 11 -18.05 5.24 -14.07
C GLY A 11 -17.58 3.78 -14.03
N GLY A 12 -17.46 3.13 -12.89
CA GLY A 12 -17.20 1.68 -12.83
C GLY A 12 -15.81 1.21 -13.29
N GLY A 13 -14.91 2.11 -13.68
CA GLY A 13 -13.55 1.76 -14.10
C GLY A 13 -12.61 1.39 -12.95
N TYR A 14 -12.85 1.95 -11.77
CA TYR A 14 -12.07 1.68 -10.56
C TYR A 14 -13.00 1.46 -9.37
N LYS A 15 -12.91 0.29 -8.75
CA LYS A 15 -13.66 -0.03 -7.51
C LYS A 15 -13.03 0.61 -6.29
N VAL A 16 -11.71 0.73 -6.28
CA VAL A 16 -10.90 1.28 -5.19
C VAL A 16 -9.77 2.11 -5.79
N SER A 17 -9.49 3.27 -5.21
CA SER A 17 -8.38 4.13 -5.62
C SER A 17 -7.76 4.84 -4.44
N GLY A 18 -6.42 4.83 -4.34
CA GLY A 18 -5.68 5.64 -3.38
C GLY A 18 -5.64 7.13 -3.75
N GLY A 19 -5.83 7.45 -5.05
CA GLY A 19 -5.88 8.82 -5.54
C GLY A 19 -7.29 9.38 -5.49
N LEU A 20 -7.52 10.46 -4.71
CA LEU A 20 -8.84 11.06 -4.52
C LEU A 20 -9.18 12.15 -5.56
N HIS A 21 -8.18 12.71 -6.27
CA HIS A 21 -8.37 13.90 -7.10
C HIS A 21 -8.12 13.68 -8.60
N GLY A 22 -7.58 12.51 -9.00
CA GLY A 22 -7.27 12.23 -10.41
C GLY A 22 -6.18 13.14 -11.02
N VAL A 23 -5.29 13.68 -10.21
CA VAL A 23 -4.27 14.67 -10.63
C VAL A 23 -2.85 14.11 -10.70
N GLY A 24 -2.58 12.90 -10.22
CA GLY A 24 -1.22 12.37 -10.08
C GLY A 24 -0.42 12.41 -11.38
N ALA A 25 -0.96 11.90 -12.47
CA ALA A 25 -0.27 11.92 -13.77
C ALA A 25 -0.05 13.35 -14.30
N SER A 26 -1.03 14.24 -14.10
CA SER A 26 -0.91 15.66 -14.52
C SER A 26 0.15 16.42 -13.72
N VAL A 27 0.28 16.12 -12.42
CA VAL A 27 1.31 16.71 -11.56
C VAL A 27 2.70 16.23 -11.97
N VAL A 28 2.89 14.91 -12.19
CA VAL A 28 4.17 14.39 -12.70
C VAL A 28 4.54 15.03 -14.01
N ASN A 29 3.59 15.20 -14.94
CA ASN A 29 3.81 15.86 -16.21
C ASN A 29 4.23 17.35 -16.04
N ALA A 30 3.53 18.08 -15.17
CA ALA A 30 3.82 19.51 -14.93
C ALA A 30 5.20 19.73 -14.26
N LEU A 31 5.64 18.79 -13.41
CA LEU A 31 6.91 18.83 -12.69
C LEU A 31 8.07 18.14 -13.43
N SER A 32 7.86 17.76 -14.70
CA SER A 32 8.88 17.12 -15.53
C SER A 32 9.42 18.07 -16.59
N GLU A 33 10.74 18.09 -16.78
CA GLU A 33 11.40 18.76 -17.91
C GLU A 33 10.81 18.24 -19.21
N TRP A 34 10.65 16.92 -19.32
CA TRP A 34 9.92 16.26 -20.39
C TRP A 34 9.24 14.97 -19.90
N LEU A 35 8.15 14.58 -20.57
CA LEU A 35 7.43 13.34 -20.34
C LEU A 35 6.96 12.77 -21.67
N GLU A 36 7.10 11.46 -21.82
CA GLU A 36 6.67 10.69 -22.98
C GLU A 36 5.76 9.55 -22.54
N VAL A 37 4.65 9.36 -23.23
CA VAL A 37 3.71 8.26 -23.03
C VAL A 37 3.63 7.44 -24.29
N GLU A 38 3.82 6.13 -24.17
CA GLU A 38 3.59 5.14 -25.23
C GLU A 38 2.48 4.19 -24.77
N VAL A 39 1.49 3.98 -25.62
CA VAL A 39 0.37 3.06 -25.36
C VAL A 39 0.30 2.04 -26.47
N ALA A 40 0.54 0.78 -26.13
CA ALA A 40 0.34 -0.37 -27.00
C ALA A 40 -1.11 -0.84 -26.89
N LYS A 41 -1.90 -0.65 -27.92
CA LYS A 41 -3.32 -0.98 -27.96
C LYS A 41 -3.82 -1.17 -29.40
N ASP A 42 -4.74 -2.12 -29.59
CA ASP A 42 -5.43 -2.36 -30.87
C ASP A 42 -4.48 -2.49 -32.07
N GLY A 43 -3.35 -3.21 -31.87
CA GLY A 43 -2.35 -3.48 -32.91
C GLY A 43 -1.38 -2.34 -33.18
N ASN A 44 -1.48 -1.21 -32.51
CA ASN A 44 -0.66 -0.01 -32.71
C ASN A 44 0.06 0.42 -31.44
N ILE A 45 1.17 1.17 -31.61
CA ILE A 45 1.83 1.90 -30.55
C ILE A 45 1.57 3.39 -30.78
N TYR A 46 0.82 3.99 -29.88
CA TYR A 46 0.53 5.42 -29.85
C TYR A 46 1.54 6.12 -28.95
N GLN A 47 2.05 7.27 -29.38
CA GLN A 47 3.01 8.08 -28.62
C GLN A 47 2.54 9.51 -28.52
N MET A 48 2.72 10.13 -27.35
CA MET A 48 2.50 11.54 -27.09
C MET A 48 3.63 12.08 -26.20
N LYS A 49 4.09 13.32 -26.46
CA LYS A 49 5.20 13.93 -25.71
C LYS A 49 4.80 15.28 -25.12
N PHE A 50 5.41 15.57 -23.98
CA PHE A 50 5.17 16.77 -23.21
C PHE A 50 6.50 17.38 -22.71
N ALA A 51 6.48 18.67 -22.43
CA ALA A 51 7.51 19.37 -21.68
C ALA A 51 6.83 20.33 -20.70
N ARG A 52 7.16 20.22 -19.40
CA ARG A 52 6.61 21.07 -18.34
C ARG A 52 5.07 21.17 -18.40
N GLY A 53 4.39 20.04 -18.64
CA GLY A 53 2.94 19.95 -18.74
C GLY A 53 2.34 20.38 -20.09
N HIS A 54 3.12 20.95 -21.00
CA HIS A 54 2.66 21.35 -22.33
C HIS A 54 2.89 20.27 -23.37
N ILE A 55 1.95 20.09 -24.28
CA ILE A 55 2.07 19.14 -25.39
C ILE A 55 3.15 19.65 -26.35
N THR A 56 4.19 18.85 -26.60
CA THR A 56 5.24 19.11 -27.56
C THR A 56 5.11 18.25 -28.81
N GLN A 57 4.40 17.12 -28.70
CA GLN A 57 4.03 16.28 -29.81
C GLN A 57 2.64 15.71 -29.56
N GLU A 58 1.71 15.99 -30.47
CA GLU A 58 0.38 15.37 -30.47
C GLU A 58 0.47 13.87 -30.67
N MET A 59 -0.61 13.18 -30.26
CA MET A 59 -0.67 11.72 -30.36
C MET A 59 -0.52 11.26 -31.81
N ARG A 60 0.43 10.34 -32.02
CA ARG A 60 0.68 9.71 -33.33
C ARG A 60 0.95 8.22 -33.17
N ILE A 61 0.73 7.45 -34.22
CA ILE A 61 1.15 6.05 -34.29
C ILE A 61 2.64 6.04 -34.69
N ILE A 62 3.45 5.33 -33.89
CA ILE A 62 4.91 5.18 -34.10
C ILE A 62 5.32 3.77 -34.54
N GLY A 63 4.41 2.80 -34.48
CA GLY A 63 4.67 1.41 -34.85
C GLY A 63 3.46 0.53 -34.64
N THR A 64 3.64 -0.74 -34.93
CA THR A 64 2.64 -1.80 -34.71
C THR A 64 3.14 -2.78 -33.65
N THR A 65 2.24 -3.45 -32.93
CA THR A 65 2.57 -4.41 -31.87
C THR A 65 1.40 -5.37 -31.65
N ASP A 66 1.71 -6.57 -31.19
CA ASP A 66 0.76 -7.55 -30.65
C ASP A 66 0.60 -7.47 -29.13
N GLN A 67 1.38 -6.60 -28.48
CA GLN A 67 1.36 -6.40 -27.03
C GLN A 67 0.30 -5.38 -26.64
N HIS A 68 -0.07 -5.40 -25.35
CA HIS A 68 -0.95 -4.43 -24.71
C HIS A 68 -0.28 -3.87 -23.46
N GLY A 69 -0.32 -2.56 -23.29
CA GLY A 69 0.25 -1.92 -22.10
C GLY A 69 0.56 -0.44 -22.28
N THR A 70 1.10 0.16 -21.22
CA THR A 70 1.46 1.58 -21.20
C THR A 70 2.88 1.72 -20.66
N LYS A 71 3.69 2.54 -21.34
CA LYS A 71 5.01 2.96 -20.90
C LYS A 71 5.00 4.48 -20.70
N VAL A 72 5.46 4.92 -19.53
CA VAL A 72 5.63 6.33 -19.22
C VAL A 72 7.10 6.56 -18.89
N THR A 73 7.71 7.51 -19.60
CA THR A 73 9.10 7.92 -19.38
C THR A 73 9.11 9.41 -19.08
N PHE A 74 9.83 9.82 -18.04
CA PHE A 74 9.89 11.22 -17.67
C PHE A 74 11.22 11.57 -17.01
N LYS A 75 11.56 12.85 -17.05
CA LYS A 75 12.71 13.43 -16.37
C LYS A 75 12.23 14.54 -15.45
N PRO A 76 12.45 14.48 -14.13
CA PRO A 76 12.11 15.56 -13.21
C PRO A 76 12.80 16.87 -13.63
N ASP A 77 12.09 17.99 -13.46
CA ASP A 77 12.61 19.30 -13.83
C ASP A 77 13.55 19.85 -12.74
N PRO A 78 14.82 20.17 -13.07
CA PRO A 78 15.77 20.73 -12.11
C PRO A 78 15.39 22.14 -11.60
N GLU A 79 14.47 22.82 -12.27
CA GLU A 79 13.93 24.09 -11.77
C GLU A 79 12.88 23.92 -10.66
N MET A 80 12.35 22.70 -10.49
CA MET A 80 11.30 22.36 -9.53
C MET A 80 11.80 21.58 -8.32
N PHE A 81 12.95 20.91 -8.43
CA PHE A 81 13.47 20.02 -7.40
C PHE A 81 14.92 20.36 -7.06
N ASP A 82 15.23 20.41 -5.76
CA ASP A 82 16.59 20.62 -5.27
C ASP A 82 17.53 19.45 -5.59
N THR A 83 16.97 18.24 -5.72
CA THR A 83 17.70 17.02 -6.12
C THR A 83 16.88 16.22 -7.11
N LEU A 84 17.56 15.62 -8.09
CA LEU A 84 16.97 14.72 -9.09
C LEU A 84 17.36 13.25 -8.82
N GLU A 85 18.08 13.00 -7.73
CA GLU A 85 18.52 11.67 -7.38
C GLU A 85 17.39 10.87 -6.71
N TYR A 86 17.04 9.75 -7.34
CA TYR A 86 16.11 8.79 -6.75
C TYR A 86 16.82 7.87 -5.77
N ASP A 87 16.25 7.70 -4.59
CA ASP A 87 16.69 6.69 -3.64
C ASP A 87 16.07 5.32 -3.98
N TYR A 88 16.93 4.35 -4.29
CA TYR A 88 16.49 3.00 -4.68
C TYR A 88 15.75 2.28 -3.56
N GLU A 89 16.22 2.37 -2.31
CA GLU A 89 15.65 1.64 -1.19
C GLU A 89 14.23 2.16 -0.85
N THR A 90 14.04 3.47 -0.95
CA THR A 90 12.71 4.09 -0.79
C THR A 90 11.72 3.58 -1.84
N LEU A 91 12.12 3.56 -3.11
CA LEU A 91 11.26 3.06 -4.19
C LEU A 91 11.01 1.54 -4.06
N HIS A 92 12.06 0.76 -3.79
CA HIS A 92 11.98 -0.67 -3.61
C HIS A 92 11.05 -1.05 -2.44
N THR A 93 11.15 -0.34 -1.31
CA THR A 93 10.27 -0.55 -0.16
C THR A 93 8.81 -0.28 -0.53
N ARG A 94 8.51 0.82 -1.20
CA ARG A 94 7.15 1.15 -1.64
C ARG A 94 6.59 0.15 -2.65
N MET A 95 7.38 -0.31 -3.59
CA MET A 95 6.96 -1.33 -4.56
C MET A 95 6.72 -2.69 -3.90
N ARG A 96 7.53 -3.04 -2.91
CA ARG A 96 7.34 -4.26 -2.10
C ARG A 96 6.03 -4.20 -1.31
N GLU A 97 5.72 -3.08 -0.67
CA GLU A 97 4.42 -2.87 0.00
C GLU A 97 3.25 -3.10 -0.97
N GLN A 98 3.31 -2.51 -2.17
CA GLN A 98 2.28 -2.68 -3.19
C GLN A 98 2.14 -4.15 -3.64
N ALA A 99 3.25 -4.86 -3.79
CA ALA A 99 3.22 -6.27 -4.17
C ALA A 99 2.61 -7.16 -3.06
N PHE A 100 2.87 -6.88 -1.78
CA PHE A 100 2.23 -7.58 -0.66
C PHE A 100 0.74 -7.26 -0.51
N LEU A 101 0.34 -6.01 -0.73
CA LEU A 101 -1.05 -5.56 -0.59
C LEU A 101 -1.96 -6.04 -1.73
N ASN A 102 -1.37 -6.46 -2.84
CA ASN A 102 -2.08 -6.94 -4.02
C ASN A 102 -1.54 -8.32 -4.43
N ALA A 103 -2.05 -9.37 -3.79
CA ALA A 103 -1.62 -10.75 -4.02
C ALA A 103 -1.59 -11.09 -5.52
N GLY A 104 -0.49 -11.70 -5.97
CA GLY A 104 -0.27 -12.06 -7.37
C GLY A 104 0.15 -10.91 -8.29
N LEU A 105 0.23 -9.67 -7.79
CA LEU A 105 0.77 -8.55 -8.57
C LEU A 105 2.29 -8.70 -8.70
N HIS A 106 2.77 -8.77 -9.93
CA HIS A 106 4.20 -8.84 -10.21
C HIS A 106 4.76 -7.44 -10.48
N ILE A 107 5.70 -7.01 -9.65
CA ILE A 107 6.40 -5.73 -9.77
C ILE A 107 7.89 -5.97 -9.90
N THR A 108 8.52 -5.32 -10.87
CA THR A 108 9.97 -5.28 -11.02
C THR A 108 10.50 -3.86 -10.87
N ILE A 109 11.67 -3.72 -10.26
CA ILE A 109 12.41 -2.46 -10.20
C ILE A 109 13.83 -2.69 -10.63
N THR A 110 14.34 -1.79 -11.48
CA THR A 110 15.71 -1.80 -11.97
C THR A 110 16.34 -0.43 -11.73
N ASP A 111 17.48 -0.38 -11.07
CA ASP A 111 18.35 0.80 -11.03
C ASP A 111 19.53 0.58 -11.96
N ALA A 112 19.44 1.17 -13.15
CA ALA A 112 20.47 1.09 -14.19
C ALA A 112 21.58 2.15 -14.05
N ARG A 113 21.58 2.95 -12.99
CA ARG A 113 22.63 3.93 -12.71
C ARG A 113 23.90 3.22 -12.27
N ILE A 114 24.99 3.36 -12.98
CA ILE A 114 26.26 2.69 -12.74
C ILE A 114 27.38 3.74 -12.57
N GLY A 115 28.33 3.51 -11.67
CA GLY A 115 29.62 4.18 -11.69
C GLY A 115 29.74 5.49 -10.89
N SER A 116 28.86 5.79 -9.92
CA SER A 116 29.06 6.85 -8.92
C SER A 116 29.37 6.25 -7.55
N GLN A 117 29.98 7.04 -6.63
CA GLN A 117 30.39 6.56 -5.30
C GLN A 117 29.25 5.95 -4.49
N ASP A 118 28.00 6.42 -4.68
CA ASP A 118 26.81 5.95 -3.99
C ASP A 118 25.99 4.95 -4.83
N LYS A 119 26.49 4.53 -6.00
CA LYS A 119 25.79 3.64 -6.91
C LYS A 119 26.58 2.37 -7.11
N PRO A 120 25.91 1.20 -7.14
CA PRO A 120 26.58 -0.07 -7.29
C PRO A 120 27.34 -0.15 -8.63
N GLU A 121 28.42 -0.93 -8.66
CA GLU A 121 29.15 -1.23 -9.91
C GLU A 121 28.32 -2.00 -10.93
N LYS A 122 27.21 -2.60 -10.46
CA LYS A 122 26.26 -3.35 -11.27
C LYS A 122 24.86 -2.81 -11.09
N GLU A 123 24.04 -3.01 -12.12
CA GLU A 123 22.61 -2.78 -12.09
C GLU A 123 21.96 -3.47 -10.89
N ARG A 124 21.11 -2.76 -10.13
CA ARG A 124 20.28 -3.34 -9.09
C ARG A 124 18.95 -3.75 -9.70
N PHE A 125 18.57 -4.99 -9.50
CA PHE A 125 17.31 -5.55 -9.96
C PHE A 125 16.60 -6.26 -8.82
N ALA A 126 15.30 -6.02 -8.69
CA ALA A 126 14.43 -6.81 -7.82
C ALA A 126 13.12 -7.15 -8.55
N SER A 127 12.64 -8.36 -8.32
CA SER A 127 11.37 -8.88 -8.83
C SER A 127 10.54 -9.36 -7.64
N MET A 128 9.32 -8.87 -7.53
CA MET A 128 8.45 -9.04 -6.36
C MET A 128 7.08 -9.52 -6.81
N CYS A 129 6.64 -10.67 -6.26
CA CYS A 129 5.30 -11.21 -6.43
C CYS A 129 4.99 -12.07 -5.21
N TYR A 130 3.93 -11.77 -4.48
CA TYR A 130 3.57 -12.44 -3.23
C TYR A 130 2.14 -12.96 -3.29
N GLU A 131 1.99 -14.27 -3.50
CA GLU A 131 0.70 -14.93 -3.61
C GLU A 131 -0.07 -14.97 -2.27
N GLY A 132 0.65 -15.04 -1.16
CA GLY A 132 0.07 -15.04 0.20
C GLY A 132 -0.35 -13.65 0.70
N GLY A 133 -0.06 -12.59 -0.05
CA GLY A 133 -0.49 -11.23 0.27
C GLY A 133 0.01 -10.74 1.63
N ILE A 134 -0.89 -10.18 2.45
CA ILE A 134 -0.52 -9.62 3.77
C ILE A 134 -0.06 -10.67 4.78
N ARG A 135 -0.36 -11.98 4.58
CA ARG A 135 0.22 -13.06 5.40
C ARG A 135 1.72 -13.16 5.19
N GLU A 136 2.17 -13.16 3.94
CA GLU A 136 3.61 -13.16 3.62
C GLU A 136 4.26 -11.86 4.10
N PHE A 137 3.53 -10.76 4.11
CA PHE A 137 4.03 -9.49 4.62
C PHE A 137 4.34 -9.55 6.12
N VAL A 138 3.47 -10.16 6.93
CA VAL A 138 3.74 -10.44 8.35
C VAL A 138 4.97 -11.33 8.51
N SER A 139 5.05 -12.42 7.74
CA SER A 139 6.22 -13.31 7.74
C SER A 139 7.51 -12.58 7.36
N TRP A 140 7.43 -11.66 6.40
CA TRP A 140 8.56 -10.83 6.00
C TRP A 140 9.03 -9.90 7.12
N TYR A 141 8.11 -9.27 7.88
CA TYR A 141 8.47 -8.46 9.06
C TYR A 141 9.10 -9.31 10.17
N ASN A 142 8.66 -10.56 10.31
CA ASN A 142 9.15 -11.49 11.34
C ASN A 142 10.36 -12.33 10.90
N ARG A 143 10.91 -12.14 9.68
CA ARG A 143 11.99 -12.98 9.12
C ARG A 143 13.27 -13.06 9.94
N HIS A 144 13.48 -12.12 10.85
CA HIS A 144 14.62 -12.05 11.77
C HIS A 144 14.21 -12.15 13.24
N LYS A 145 12.97 -12.57 13.52
CA LYS A 145 12.42 -12.79 14.86
C LYS A 145 11.98 -14.25 14.98
N THR A 146 11.81 -14.72 16.19
CA THR A 146 11.29 -16.07 16.46
C THR A 146 9.79 -16.02 16.67
N PRO A 147 8.94 -16.52 15.75
CA PRO A 147 7.50 -16.57 15.95
C PRO A 147 7.14 -17.47 17.15
N LEU A 148 6.16 -17.07 17.94
CA LEU A 148 5.62 -17.87 19.04
C LEU A 148 4.60 -18.92 18.55
N HIS A 149 4.15 -18.83 17.31
CA HIS A 149 3.29 -19.80 16.63
C HIS A 149 3.58 -19.82 15.12
N GLU A 150 3.47 -21.00 14.50
CA GLU A 150 3.87 -21.21 13.10
C GLU A 150 2.98 -20.45 12.11
N GLN A 151 1.66 -20.50 12.30
CA GLN A 151 0.73 -19.92 11.36
C GLN A 151 0.50 -18.43 11.61
N VAL A 152 0.59 -17.65 10.56
CA VAL A 152 0.08 -16.27 10.57
C VAL A 152 -1.45 -16.33 10.63
N ILE A 153 -2.02 -15.72 11.66
CA ILE A 153 -3.46 -15.57 11.83
C ILE A 153 -3.96 -14.57 10.80
N TYR A 154 -4.98 -14.94 10.03
CA TYR A 154 -5.55 -14.11 8.98
C TYR A 154 -7.05 -14.02 9.11
N MET A 155 -7.57 -12.82 9.02
CA MET A 155 -8.99 -12.50 9.12
C MET A 155 -9.36 -11.54 7.99
N ALA A 156 -10.51 -11.75 7.36
CA ALA A 156 -10.99 -10.88 6.29
C ALA A 156 -12.51 -10.79 6.28
N GLY A 157 -13.01 -9.67 5.78
CA GLY A 157 -14.44 -9.48 5.63
C GLY A 157 -14.80 -8.24 4.83
N LYS A 158 -16.08 -8.12 4.51
CA LYS A 158 -16.62 -6.99 3.75
C LYS A 158 -17.97 -6.53 4.27
N LYS A 159 -18.28 -5.25 4.05
CA LYS A 159 -19.59 -4.66 4.28
C LYS A 159 -19.89 -3.66 3.16
N GLY A 160 -20.84 -4.00 2.28
CA GLY A 160 -21.04 -3.23 1.03
C GLY A 160 -19.78 -3.26 0.19
N ASP A 161 -19.30 -2.09 -0.21
CA ASP A 161 -18.09 -1.91 -1.02
C ASP A 161 -16.81 -1.79 -0.17
N GLN A 162 -16.93 -1.85 1.15
CA GLN A 162 -15.81 -1.76 2.08
C GLN A 162 -15.29 -3.16 2.39
N THR A 163 -13.98 -3.34 2.31
CA THR A 163 -13.29 -4.58 2.69
C THR A 163 -12.21 -4.31 3.71
N ALA A 164 -11.94 -5.29 4.55
CA ALA A 164 -10.80 -5.26 5.46
C ALA A 164 -10.16 -6.64 5.55
N GLU A 165 -8.86 -6.64 5.63
CA GLU A 165 -8.00 -7.79 5.86
C GLU A 165 -7.05 -7.47 7.01
N VAL A 166 -6.85 -8.43 7.88
CA VAL A 166 -5.92 -8.35 9.01
C VAL A 166 -5.10 -9.64 9.05
N ALA A 167 -3.78 -9.49 9.10
CA ALA A 167 -2.88 -10.60 9.35
C ALA A 167 -2.01 -10.27 10.57
N LEU A 168 -1.79 -11.25 11.45
CA LEU A 168 -0.99 -11.04 12.65
C LEU A 168 -0.22 -12.30 13.08
N GLN A 169 0.89 -12.09 13.77
CA GLN A 169 1.70 -13.14 14.39
C GLN A 169 2.46 -12.57 15.58
N TYR A 170 2.49 -13.32 16.68
CA TYR A 170 3.33 -12.98 17.82
C TYR A 170 4.74 -13.55 17.67
N ASN A 171 5.72 -12.86 18.21
CA ASN A 171 7.14 -13.22 18.19
C ASN A 171 7.78 -12.93 19.55
N ASP A 172 9.03 -13.36 19.72
CA ASP A 172 9.81 -13.28 20.95
C ASP A 172 10.35 -11.88 21.29
N SER A 173 10.04 -10.86 20.49
CA SER A 173 10.43 -9.48 20.78
C SER A 173 9.45 -8.80 21.72
N PHE A 174 9.87 -7.70 22.36
CA PHE A 174 9.01 -6.86 23.19
C PHE A 174 8.38 -5.70 22.42
N THR A 175 8.64 -5.59 21.12
CA THR A 175 8.19 -4.46 20.30
C THR A 175 6.88 -4.73 19.59
N GLU A 176 5.96 -3.77 19.65
CA GLU A 176 4.78 -3.72 18.79
C GLU A 176 5.19 -3.29 17.37
N THR A 177 4.74 -4.02 16.37
CA THR A 177 4.86 -3.67 14.95
C THR A 177 3.49 -3.76 14.30
N ILE A 178 2.77 -2.65 14.23
CA ILE A 178 1.49 -2.55 13.52
C ILE A 178 1.69 -1.63 12.32
N VAL A 179 1.38 -2.15 11.13
CA VAL A 179 1.44 -1.38 9.89
C VAL A 179 0.08 -1.41 9.23
N SER A 180 -0.49 -0.24 9.02
CA SER A 180 -1.85 -0.09 8.52
C SER A 180 -1.91 0.64 7.19
N PHE A 181 -2.85 0.20 6.33
CA PHE A 181 -3.04 0.71 4.98
C PHE A 181 -4.52 0.99 4.70
N ALA A 182 -4.78 2.04 3.94
CA ALA A 182 -6.09 2.35 3.39
C ALA A 182 -5.97 2.61 1.89
N ASN A 183 -6.67 1.81 1.06
CA ASN A 183 -6.55 1.85 -0.40
C ASN A 183 -5.08 1.77 -0.88
N ASP A 184 -4.34 0.83 -0.30
CA ASP A 184 -2.91 0.58 -0.57
C ASP A 184 -1.96 1.76 -0.20
N ILE A 185 -2.47 2.75 0.53
CA ILE A 185 -1.68 3.86 1.08
C ILE A 185 -1.32 3.55 2.53
N HIS A 186 -0.04 3.59 2.86
CA HIS A 186 0.44 3.48 4.23
C HIS A 186 -0.08 4.63 5.09
N THR A 187 -0.64 4.29 6.25
CA THR A 187 -1.15 5.25 7.24
C THR A 187 -0.28 5.22 8.50
N PRO A 188 0.87 5.91 8.50
CA PRO A 188 1.84 5.82 9.60
C PRO A 188 1.31 6.36 10.93
N GLU A 189 0.29 7.21 10.91
CA GLU A 189 -0.41 7.69 12.10
C GLU A 189 -1.66 6.85 12.43
N GLY A 190 -1.83 5.70 11.75
CA GLY A 190 -2.95 4.79 11.95
C GLY A 190 -4.29 5.36 11.49
N GLY A 191 -5.27 5.35 12.38
CA GLY A 191 -6.61 5.85 12.17
C GLY A 191 -7.69 4.87 12.60
N MET A 192 -8.92 5.08 12.15
CA MET A 192 -10.09 4.35 12.61
C MET A 192 -10.01 2.83 12.42
N HIS A 193 -9.37 2.33 11.36
CA HIS A 193 -9.19 0.91 11.11
C HIS A 193 -8.24 0.27 12.15
N GLU A 194 -7.14 0.94 12.48
CA GLU A 194 -6.19 0.50 13.49
C GLU A 194 -6.78 0.55 14.91
N GLU A 195 -7.54 1.61 15.23
CA GLU A 195 -8.28 1.70 16.50
C GLU A 195 -9.26 0.52 16.64
N GLY A 196 -9.98 0.19 15.56
CA GLY A 196 -10.89 -0.96 15.53
C GLY A 196 -10.19 -2.28 15.83
N PHE A 197 -9.02 -2.48 15.23
CA PHE A 197 -8.18 -3.66 15.47
C PHE A 197 -7.68 -3.73 16.91
N LYS A 198 -7.02 -2.68 17.40
CA LYS A 198 -6.45 -2.63 18.77
C LYS A 198 -7.51 -2.90 19.85
N ARG A 199 -8.69 -2.30 19.68
CA ARG A 199 -9.82 -2.50 20.60
C ARG A 199 -10.34 -3.93 20.57
N ALA A 200 -10.57 -4.47 19.38
CA ALA A 200 -11.09 -5.84 19.23
C ALA A 200 -10.12 -6.88 19.79
N LEU A 201 -8.83 -6.76 19.43
CA LEU A 201 -7.78 -7.66 19.91
C LEU A 201 -7.74 -7.72 21.45
N THR A 202 -7.70 -6.58 22.10
CA THR A 202 -7.68 -6.49 23.57
C THR A 202 -8.94 -7.12 24.19
N ASN A 203 -10.10 -6.86 23.61
CA ASN A 203 -11.37 -7.40 24.14
C ASN A 203 -11.45 -8.93 23.97
N VAL A 204 -11.09 -9.43 22.80
CA VAL A 204 -11.15 -10.88 22.48
C VAL A 204 -10.20 -11.67 23.39
N LEU A 205 -8.95 -11.22 23.52
CA LEU A 205 -7.97 -11.91 24.34
C LEU A 205 -8.33 -11.90 25.83
N ASN A 206 -8.84 -10.78 26.35
CA ASN A 206 -9.36 -10.74 27.72
C ASN A 206 -10.56 -11.67 27.92
N ALA A 207 -11.54 -11.64 27.00
CA ALA A 207 -12.70 -12.51 27.07
C ALA A 207 -12.32 -14.00 27.02
N TYR A 208 -11.37 -14.35 26.13
CA TYR A 208 -10.84 -15.71 26.02
C TYR A 208 -10.09 -16.12 27.29
N GLY A 209 -9.20 -15.25 27.80
CA GLY A 209 -8.42 -15.51 29.02
C GLY A 209 -9.31 -15.75 30.26
N ILE A 210 -10.37 -14.95 30.41
CA ILE A 210 -11.36 -15.13 31.48
C ILE A 210 -12.14 -16.44 31.26
N LYS A 211 -12.65 -16.68 30.05
CA LYS A 211 -13.42 -17.91 29.73
C LYS A 211 -12.62 -19.18 29.98
N LYS A 212 -11.33 -19.17 29.74
CA LYS A 212 -10.41 -20.29 29.94
C LYS A 212 -9.84 -20.36 31.36
N GLY A 213 -10.11 -19.37 32.21
CA GLY A 213 -9.60 -19.32 33.60
C GLY A 213 -8.11 -18.87 33.68
N TYR A 214 -7.55 -18.34 32.63
CA TYR A 214 -6.19 -17.78 32.64
C TYR A 214 -6.14 -16.40 33.28
N LEU A 215 -7.24 -15.65 33.23
CA LEU A 215 -7.40 -14.33 33.81
C LEU A 215 -8.59 -14.31 34.76
N LYS A 216 -8.54 -13.44 35.76
CA LYS A 216 -9.69 -13.08 36.63
C LYS A 216 -10.38 -11.86 36.07
N ASN A 217 -11.64 -11.62 36.47
CA ASN A 217 -12.42 -10.46 35.97
C ASN A 217 -11.80 -9.09 36.34
N ASP A 218 -11.08 -9.04 37.44
CA ASP A 218 -10.39 -7.87 38.00
C ASP A 218 -8.92 -7.76 37.59
N ASP A 219 -8.40 -8.73 36.84
CA ASP A 219 -7.00 -8.82 36.40
C ASP A 219 -6.92 -8.93 34.88
N LYS A 220 -7.44 -7.90 34.20
CA LYS A 220 -7.45 -7.83 32.74
C LYS A 220 -6.14 -7.25 32.20
N LEU A 221 -5.74 -7.80 31.05
CA LEU A 221 -4.61 -7.28 30.27
C LEU A 221 -4.93 -5.88 29.72
N SER A 222 -3.99 -4.98 29.82
CA SER A 222 -4.04 -3.69 29.12
C SER A 222 -3.87 -3.87 27.60
N GLY A 223 -4.13 -2.81 26.83
CA GLY A 223 -3.87 -2.85 25.41
C GLY A 223 -2.38 -3.05 25.08
N ASP A 224 -1.49 -2.47 25.89
CA ASP A 224 -0.05 -2.57 25.70
C ASP A 224 0.46 -3.98 25.98
N ASP A 225 -0.02 -4.64 27.05
CA ASP A 225 0.29 -6.04 27.36
C ASP A 225 -0.08 -6.97 26.21
N VAL A 226 -1.26 -6.74 25.62
CA VAL A 226 -1.78 -7.55 24.51
C VAL A 226 -0.98 -7.37 23.22
N ARG A 227 -0.33 -6.23 23.02
CA ARG A 227 0.41 -5.93 21.80
C ARG A 227 1.92 -6.14 21.90
N GLU A 228 2.43 -6.52 23.06
CA GLU A 228 3.83 -6.88 23.23
C GLU A 228 4.19 -8.07 22.34
N GLY A 229 5.26 -7.94 21.55
CA GLY A 229 5.70 -8.97 20.60
C GLY A 229 4.77 -9.16 19.38
N LEU A 230 3.78 -8.28 19.18
CA LEU A 230 2.85 -8.39 18.06
C LEU A 230 3.44 -7.80 16.77
N THR A 231 3.33 -8.55 15.68
CA THR A 231 3.40 -8.02 14.31
C THR A 231 2.04 -8.16 13.65
N ALA A 232 1.48 -7.05 13.19
CA ALA A 232 0.17 -7.04 12.51
C ALA A 232 0.17 -6.12 11.28
N ILE A 233 -0.48 -6.58 10.22
CA ILE A 233 -0.76 -5.81 9.01
C ILE A 233 -2.27 -5.66 8.88
N ILE A 234 -2.74 -4.43 8.69
CA ILE A 234 -4.14 -4.08 8.52
C ILE A 234 -4.30 -3.41 7.16
N SER A 235 -5.09 -3.98 6.28
CA SER A 235 -5.37 -3.42 4.95
C SER A 235 -6.88 -3.23 4.78
N VAL A 236 -7.31 -2.00 4.53
CA VAL A 236 -8.71 -1.71 4.24
C VAL A 236 -8.86 -1.08 2.87
N LYS A 237 -9.96 -1.42 2.17
CA LYS A 237 -10.30 -0.85 0.87
C LYS A 237 -11.72 -0.30 0.93
N LEU A 238 -11.88 0.94 0.48
CA LEU A 238 -13.15 1.65 0.50
C LEU A 238 -13.22 2.69 -0.64
N THR A 239 -14.42 2.97 -1.11
CA THR A 239 -14.66 3.88 -2.26
C THR A 239 -14.38 5.33 -1.91
N ASP A 240 -14.77 5.76 -0.70
CA ASP A 240 -14.67 7.15 -0.24
C ASP A 240 -13.78 7.24 1.02
N ALA A 241 -12.46 7.17 0.78
CA ALA A 241 -11.48 7.27 1.86
C ALA A 241 -11.31 8.73 2.31
N GLN A 242 -11.54 8.97 3.60
CA GLN A 242 -11.35 10.28 4.25
C GLN A 242 -10.09 10.22 5.10
N PHE A 243 -9.08 10.98 4.70
CA PHE A 243 -7.82 11.08 5.43
C PHE A 243 -7.74 12.41 6.19
N GLU A 244 -7.06 12.38 7.33
CA GLU A 244 -6.64 13.60 7.99
C GLU A 244 -5.41 14.16 7.26
N GLY A 245 -5.60 15.27 6.53
CA GLY A 245 -4.56 15.96 5.78
C GLY A 245 -4.18 15.35 4.43
N GLN A 246 -3.40 16.12 3.67
CA GLN A 246 -2.96 15.77 2.31
C GLN A 246 -1.93 14.63 2.27
N THR A 247 -1.18 14.44 3.34
CA THR A 247 -0.19 13.36 3.46
C THR A 247 -0.82 11.98 3.55
N LYS A 248 -2.15 11.92 3.82
CA LYS A 248 -2.93 10.68 3.99
C LYS A 248 -2.39 9.78 5.11
N ALA A 249 -1.76 10.37 6.10
CA ALA A 249 -1.09 9.65 7.17
C ALA A 249 -2.06 8.93 8.13
N LYS A 250 -3.32 9.40 8.22
CA LYS A 250 -4.32 8.86 9.14
C LYS A 250 -5.69 8.74 8.50
N LEU A 251 -6.35 7.59 8.67
CA LEU A 251 -7.68 7.33 8.13
C LEU A 251 -8.77 7.75 9.12
N GLY A 252 -9.71 8.61 8.68
CA GLY A 252 -10.79 9.16 9.49
C GLY A 252 -12.13 8.39 9.44
N ASN A 253 -12.32 7.45 8.50
CA ASN A 253 -13.59 6.76 8.31
C ASN A 253 -14.02 5.89 9.51
N ALA A 254 -14.97 6.35 10.33
CA ALA A 254 -15.49 5.60 11.47
C ALA A 254 -16.10 4.23 11.11
N SER A 255 -16.61 4.06 9.90
CA SER A 255 -17.12 2.78 9.39
C SER A 255 -16.03 1.70 9.38
N MET A 256 -14.76 2.06 9.12
CA MET A 256 -13.64 1.12 9.14
C MET A 256 -13.31 0.61 10.53
N ARG A 257 -13.47 1.46 11.57
CA ARG A 257 -13.34 1.01 12.96
C ARG A 257 -14.36 -0.09 13.28
N THR A 258 -15.61 0.12 12.87
CA THR A 258 -16.69 -0.86 13.10
C THR A 258 -16.45 -2.15 12.33
N LEU A 259 -16.07 -2.06 11.05
CA LEU A 259 -15.83 -3.23 10.21
C LEU A 259 -14.66 -4.08 10.72
N VAL A 260 -13.51 -3.46 10.97
CA VAL A 260 -12.32 -4.19 11.46
C VAL A 260 -12.58 -4.78 12.85
N ASN A 261 -13.25 -4.01 13.76
CA ASN A 261 -13.61 -4.54 15.07
C ASN A 261 -14.51 -5.79 14.96
N ALA A 262 -15.53 -5.76 14.09
CA ALA A 262 -16.41 -6.92 13.90
C ALA A 262 -15.64 -8.14 13.37
N ILE A 263 -14.82 -7.95 12.30
CA ILE A 263 -14.05 -9.04 11.69
C ILE A 263 -13.12 -9.70 12.71
N VAL A 264 -12.38 -8.90 13.47
CA VAL A 264 -11.45 -9.44 14.49
C VAL A 264 -12.21 -10.10 15.62
N SER A 265 -13.30 -9.51 16.11
CA SER A 265 -14.09 -10.11 17.18
C SER A 265 -14.74 -11.44 16.80
N ASP A 266 -15.19 -11.55 15.54
CA ASP A 266 -15.89 -12.76 15.07
C ASP A 266 -14.93 -13.92 14.70
N GLN A 267 -13.74 -13.61 14.17
CA GLN A 267 -12.84 -14.61 13.61
C GLN A 267 -11.66 -14.99 14.52
N LEU A 268 -11.35 -14.18 15.53
CA LEU A 268 -10.31 -14.48 16.51
C LEU A 268 -10.84 -15.13 17.79
N ALA A 269 -12.16 -15.11 18.04
CA ALA A 269 -12.81 -15.59 19.26
C ALA A 269 -12.87 -17.13 19.42
#